data_243de47d5a8bb1d7acd0fbe0b5a6b496
#
_entry.id   243de47d5a8bb1d7acd0fbe0b5a6b496
#
_cell.length_a   1.000
_cell.length_b   1.000
_cell.length_c   1.000
_cell.angle_alpha   90.00
_cell.angle_beta   90.00
_cell.angle_gamma   90.00
#
_symmetry.space_group_name_H-M   'P 1'
#
loop_
_entity.id
_entity.type
_entity.pdbx_description
1 polymer ?
#
loop_
_entity_poly.entity_id
_entity_poly.type
_entity_poly.pdbx_seq_one_letter_code
_entity_poly.pdbx_strand_id
1 'polypeptide(L)'
;MRLKTLLVPVLSLLVLSACGNPRESPRGFKLPHGDVEAGKAVYAAMNCSSCHTIRGQQDVAAAGVKTLKIGGLTTNLPTDGYLVTAIINPSHVIKHQEGVESTLPSGASRMLDFNDSLTVHQLIDLVAYLQTIHEFDTSYEWRGMP
;
A
#
# COMPACT_ATOMS: atom_id res chain seq x y z
N MET A 1 20.57 41.63 -26.63
CA MET A 1 21.20 40.72 -25.67
C MET A 1 20.31 40.30 -24.49
N ARG A 2 18.98 40.43 -24.50
CA ARG A 2 18.09 40.11 -23.34
C ARG A 2 17.25 38.85 -23.48
N LEU A 3 17.27 38.22 -24.64
CA LEU A 3 16.45 37.02 -24.89
C LEU A 3 17.08 35.73 -24.34
N LYS A 4 18.41 35.65 -24.25
CA LYS A 4 19.15 34.46 -23.76
C LYS A 4 19.05 34.28 -22.24
N THR A 5 18.81 35.36 -21.48
CA THR A 5 18.78 35.35 -20.01
C THR A 5 17.42 34.84 -19.48
N LEU A 6 16.35 34.87 -20.27
CA LEU A 6 15.02 34.38 -19.88
C LEU A 6 14.80 32.89 -20.21
N LEU A 7 15.58 32.33 -21.13
CA LEU A 7 15.45 30.90 -21.50
C LEU A 7 16.00 29.94 -20.46
N VAL A 8 17.01 30.35 -19.69
CA VAL A 8 17.64 29.50 -18.67
C VAL A 8 16.71 29.20 -17.48
N PRO A 9 16.00 30.18 -16.87
CA PRO A 9 15.10 29.88 -15.75
C PRO A 9 13.84 29.09 -16.18
N VAL A 10 13.35 29.27 -17.43
CA VAL A 10 12.19 28.50 -17.92
C VAL A 10 12.55 27.02 -18.16
N LEU A 11 13.74 26.76 -18.67
CA LEU A 11 14.22 25.39 -18.86
C LEU A 11 14.49 24.70 -17.52
N SER A 12 14.92 25.44 -16.49
CA SER A 12 15.18 24.89 -15.14
C SER A 12 13.88 24.50 -14.42
N LEU A 13 12.75 25.19 -14.66
CA LEU A 13 11.44 24.84 -14.08
C LEU A 13 10.84 23.57 -14.69
N LEU A 14 11.13 23.26 -15.94
CA LEU A 14 10.60 22.07 -16.62
C LEU A 14 11.24 20.76 -16.15
N VAL A 15 12.42 20.80 -15.53
CA VAL A 15 13.12 19.58 -15.06
C VAL A 15 12.60 19.11 -13.70
N LEU A 16 11.93 19.94 -12.93
CA LEU A 16 11.43 19.61 -11.59
C LEU A 16 10.14 18.78 -11.59
N SER A 17 9.48 18.61 -12.72
CA SER A 17 8.23 17.84 -12.85
C SER A 17 8.43 16.34 -13.11
N ALA A 18 9.66 15.84 -13.12
CA ALA A 18 9.97 14.47 -13.52
C ALA A 18 9.93 13.45 -12.36
N CYS A 19 9.59 13.87 -11.14
CA CYS A 19 9.41 12.92 -10.02
C CYS A 19 8.06 12.22 -10.16
N GLY A 20 8.06 11.04 -10.78
CA GLY A 20 6.88 10.15 -10.79
C GLY A 20 6.49 9.73 -9.38
N ASN A 21 5.23 9.31 -9.22
CA ASN A 21 4.74 8.77 -7.94
C ASN A 21 5.53 7.50 -7.59
N PRO A 22 6.21 7.44 -6.41
CA PRO A 22 7.02 6.27 -6.03
C PRO A 22 6.20 5.00 -5.83
N ARG A 23 4.88 5.11 -5.70
CA ARG A 23 3.95 3.98 -5.59
C ARG A 23 3.64 3.32 -6.94
N GLU A 24 3.89 4.03 -8.04
CA GLU A 24 3.64 3.58 -9.40
C GLU A 24 4.95 3.16 -10.07
N SER A 25 4.97 1.98 -10.66
CA SER A 25 6.12 1.57 -11.45
C SER A 25 6.10 2.28 -12.82
N PRO A 26 7.17 3.00 -13.23
CA PRO A 26 7.25 3.59 -14.55
C PRO A 26 7.35 2.54 -15.66
N ARG A 27 7.68 1.29 -15.30
CA ARG A 27 7.77 0.14 -16.20
C ARG A 27 7.09 -1.04 -15.53
N GLY A 28 6.03 -1.57 -16.14
CA GLY A 28 5.34 -2.76 -15.66
C GLY A 28 3.97 -2.47 -15.09
N PHE A 29 3.66 -2.99 -13.90
CA PHE A 29 2.32 -3.00 -13.36
C PHE A 29 1.92 -1.61 -12.81
N LYS A 30 0.81 -1.09 -13.34
CA LYS A 30 0.17 0.15 -12.87
C LYS A 30 -1.34 -0.01 -12.89
N LEU A 31 -1.98 0.29 -11.77
CA LEU A 31 -3.44 0.30 -11.69
C LEU A 31 -4.02 1.64 -12.20
N PRO A 32 -5.25 1.63 -12.72
CA PRO A 32 -6.06 2.84 -12.84
C PRO A 32 -6.28 3.49 -11.47
N HIS A 33 -6.71 4.75 -11.46
CA HIS A 33 -7.13 5.41 -10.22
C HIS A 33 -8.40 4.74 -9.68
N GLY A 34 -8.35 4.29 -8.42
CA GLY A 34 -9.47 3.73 -7.71
C GLY A 34 -10.17 4.75 -6.81
N ASP A 35 -11.39 4.44 -6.39
CA ASP A 35 -12.15 5.19 -5.42
C ASP A 35 -11.82 4.72 -3.99
N VAL A 36 -11.28 5.63 -3.17
CA VAL A 36 -10.85 5.34 -1.80
C VAL A 36 -12.03 4.95 -0.89
N GLU A 37 -13.18 5.64 -1.02
CA GLU A 37 -14.35 5.34 -0.19
C GLU A 37 -15.00 4.02 -0.61
N ALA A 38 -15.08 3.73 -1.91
CA ALA A 38 -15.50 2.42 -2.40
C ALA A 38 -14.55 1.31 -1.93
N GLY A 39 -13.24 1.56 -1.96
CA GLY A 39 -12.22 0.63 -1.45
C GLY A 39 -12.35 0.35 0.05
N LYS A 40 -12.68 1.37 0.85
CA LYS A 40 -12.99 1.21 2.27
C LYS A 40 -14.25 0.36 2.49
N ALA A 41 -15.26 0.55 1.65
CA ALA A 41 -16.47 -0.29 1.68
C ALA A 41 -16.15 -1.75 1.31
N VAL A 42 -15.30 -1.99 0.31
CA VAL A 42 -14.80 -3.34 -0.05
C VAL A 42 -14.03 -3.96 1.11
N TYR A 43 -13.13 -3.22 1.78
CA TYR A 43 -12.39 -3.68 2.95
C TYR A 43 -13.31 -4.19 4.06
N ALA A 44 -14.41 -3.47 4.33
CA ALA A 44 -15.43 -3.86 5.30
C ALA A 44 -16.25 -5.07 4.81
N ALA A 45 -16.72 -5.05 3.56
CA ALA A 45 -17.55 -6.12 2.97
C ALA A 45 -16.82 -7.46 2.90
N MET A 46 -15.53 -7.47 2.61
CA MET A 46 -14.68 -8.66 2.60
C MET A 46 -14.20 -9.06 4.00
N ASN A 47 -14.66 -8.37 5.04
CA ASN A 47 -14.33 -8.65 6.45
C ASN A 47 -12.82 -8.69 6.74
N CYS A 48 -12.04 -7.85 6.06
CA CYS A 48 -10.57 -7.79 6.20
C CYS A 48 -10.15 -7.46 7.64
N SER A 49 -10.96 -6.66 8.36
CA SER A 49 -10.73 -6.28 9.75
C SER A 49 -10.79 -7.44 10.75
N SER A 50 -11.32 -8.61 10.36
CA SER A 50 -11.30 -9.80 11.22
C SER A 50 -9.88 -10.33 11.47
N CYS A 51 -8.96 -10.09 10.51
CA CYS A 51 -7.57 -10.54 10.57
C CYS A 51 -6.55 -9.38 10.55
N HIS A 52 -6.95 -8.19 10.11
CA HIS A 52 -6.07 -7.02 9.97
C HIS A 52 -6.52 -5.84 10.82
N THR A 53 -5.59 -5.25 11.56
CA THR A 53 -5.78 -3.97 12.25
C THR A 53 -4.96 -2.89 11.54
N ILE A 54 -5.58 -1.76 11.25
CA ILE A 54 -4.87 -0.60 10.71
C ILE A 54 -4.14 0.11 11.84
N ARG A 55 -2.84 0.31 11.72
CA ARG A 55 -2.02 1.01 12.73
C ARG A 55 -2.59 2.40 12.99
N GLY A 56 -2.70 2.77 14.26
CA GLY A 56 -3.29 4.05 14.67
C GLY A 56 -4.81 4.03 14.80
N GLN A 57 -5.49 2.95 14.41
CA GLN A 57 -6.92 2.75 14.65
C GLN A 57 -7.15 1.77 15.80
N GLN A 58 -8.34 1.86 16.41
CA GLN A 58 -8.74 0.90 17.45
C GLN A 58 -8.91 -0.49 16.84
N ASP A 59 -8.45 -1.50 17.57
CA ASP A 59 -8.68 -2.91 17.21
C ASP A 59 -10.18 -3.20 17.28
N VAL A 60 -10.77 -3.56 16.14
CA VAL A 60 -12.18 -4.00 16.05
C VAL A 60 -12.31 -5.52 16.08
N ALA A 61 -11.18 -6.23 16.21
CA ALA A 61 -11.17 -7.68 16.35
C ALA A 61 -11.82 -8.11 17.66
N ALA A 62 -12.39 -9.30 17.66
CA ALA A 62 -12.94 -9.90 18.87
C ALA A 62 -11.89 -9.96 19.98
N ALA A 63 -12.31 -9.76 21.24
CA ALA A 63 -11.42 -9.75 22.38
C ALA A 63 -10.53 -11.03 22.43
N GLY A 64 -9.20 -10.82 22.51
CA GLY A 64 -8.22 -11.91 22.55
C GLY A 64 -7.74 -12.41 21.19
N VAL A 65 -8.31 -11.94 20.08
CA VAL A 65 -7.81 -12.27 18.74
C VAL A 65 -6.67 -11.33 18.38
N LYS A 66 -5.48 -11.88 18.13
CA LYS A 66 -4.33 -11.10 17.64
C LYS A 66 -4.44 -10.95 16.12
N THR A 67 -4.42 -9.72 15.65
CA THR A 67 -4.52 -9.35 14.24
C THR A 67 -3.18 -8.90 13.68
N LEU A 68 -2.96 -9.11 12.38
CA LEU A 68 -1.81 -8.56 11.67
C LEU A 68 -2.00 -7.06 11.46
N LYS A 69 -1.07 -6.25 12.01
CA LYS A 69 -1.10 -4.79 11.85
C LYS A 69 -0.60 -4.37 10.48
N ILE A 70 -1.42 -3.62 9.75
CA ILE A 70 -1.11 -3.07 8.43
C ILE A 70 -1.12 -1.54 8.46
N GLY A 71 -0.47 -0.90 7.48
CA GLY A 71 -0.43 0.56 7.39
C GLY A 71 0.49 1.23 8.41
N GLY A 72 0.30 2.53 8.60
CA GLY A 72 1.10 3.41 9.46
C GLY A 72 2.38 3.90 8.81
N LEU A 73 3.27 4.51 9.62
CA LEU A 73 4.56 5.04 9.16
C LEU A 73 5.47 3.93 8.63
N THR A 74 6.06 4.16 7.47
CA THR A 74 6.99 3.22 6.81
C THR A 74 8.06 3.96 6.03
N THR A 75 9.27 3.40 6.01
CA THR A 75 10.38 3.89 5.16
C THR A 75 10.28 3.39 3.72
N ASN A 76 9.37 2.45 3.45
CA ASN A 76 9.16 1.89 2.12
C ASN A 76 7.65 1.73 1.86
N LEU A 77 7.09 2.66 1.07
CA LEU A 77 5.68 2.61 0.69
C LEU A 77 5.42 1.40 -0.21
N PRO A 78 4.35 0.64 0.05
CA PRO A 78 3.99 -0.48 -0.82
C PRO A 78 3.60 0.03 -2.21
N THR A 79 4.06 -0.67 -3.25
CA THR A 79 3.61 -0.41 -4.62
C THR A 79 2.24 -1.05 -4.88
N ASP A 80 1.54 -0.58 -5.93
CA ASP A 80 0.27 -1.20 -6.37
C ASP A 80 0.44 -2.70 -6.62
N GLY A 81 1.51 -3.08 -7.33
CA GLY A 81 1.81 -4.49 -7.62
C GLY A 81 2.04 -5.32 -6.36
N TYR A 82 2.69 -4.76 -5.34
CA TYR A 82 2.85 -5.43 -4.05
C TYR A 82 1.51 -5.67 -3.36
N LEU A 83 0.64 -4.65 -3.28
CA LEU A 83 -0.67 -4.77 -2.62
C LEU A 83 -1.59 -5.74 -3.37
N VAL A 84 -1.63 -5.64 -4.71
CA VAL A 84 -2.38 -6.59 -5.52
C VAL A 84 -1.91 -8.02 -5.26
N THR A 85 -0.59 -8.26 -5.33
CA THR A 85 -0.04 -9.61 -5.09
C THR A 85 -0.38 -10.12 -3.70
N ALA A 86 -0.30 -9.25 -2.67
CA ALA A 86 -0.66 -9.64 -1.31
C ALA A 86 -2.13 -10.07 -1.15
N ILE A 87 -3.02 -9.52 -1.98
CA ILE A 87 -4.45 -9.85 -1.95
C ILE A 87 -4.77 -11.13 -2.77
N ILE A 88 -4.26 -11.20 -4.02
CA ILE A 88 -4.62 -12.28 -4.95
C ILE A 88 -3.72 -13.51 -4.86
N ASN A 89 -2.57 -13.40 -4.20
CA ASN A 89 -1.62 -14.50 -3.97
C ASN A 89 -0.94 -14.35 -2.60
N PRO A 90 -1.70 -14.45 -1.51
CA PRO A 90 -1.22 -14.14 -0.16
C PRO A 90 -0.11 -15.08 0.34
N SER A 91 0.06 -16.23 -0.31
CA SER A 91 1.15 -17.17 0.00
C SER A 91 2.47 -16.81 -0.68
N HIS A 92 2.50 -15.83 -1.60
CA HIS A 92 3.74 -15.43 -2.29
C HIS A 92 4.76 -14.81 -1.33
N VAL A 93 4.32 -13.90 -0.46
CA VAL A 93 5.16 -13.31 0.61
C VAL A 93 4.35 -13.21 1.89
N ILE A 94 4.62 -14.08 2.84
CA ILE A 94 3.92 -14.12 4.12
C ILE A 94 4.63 -13.20 5.12
N LYS A 95 3.93 -12.20 5.64
CA LYS A 95 4.42 -11.35 6.74
C LYS A 95 4.19 -12.04 8.08
N HIS A 96 5.25 -12.08 8.87
CA HIS A 96 5.19 -12.58 10.23
C HIS A 96 5.18 -11.42 11.23
N GLN A 97 4.33 -11.51 12.23
CA GLN A 97 4.27 -10.59 13.37
C GLN A 97 4.19 -11.42 14.65
N GLU A 98 4.92 -11.01 15.69
CA GLU A 98 4.97 -11.72 16.95
C GLU A 98 3.57 -11.96 17.53
N GLY A 99 3.29 -13.22 17.86
CA GLY A 99 2.02 -13.66 18.41
C GLY A 99 0.86 -13.71 17.43
N VAL A 100 1.08 -13.46 16.12
CA VAL A 100 0.10 -13.64 15.05
C VAL A 100 0.45 -14.89 14.26
N GLU A 101 -0.46 -15.85 14.21
CA GLU A 101 -0.28 -17.05 13.40
C GLU A 101 -0.64 -16.73 11.94
N SER A 102 0.37 -16.54 11.10
CA SER A 102 0.20 -16.12 9.69
C SER A 102 0.15 -17.27 8.70
N THR A 103 0.48 -18.51 9.14
CA THR A 103 0.56 -19.68 8.25
C THR A 103 -0.34 -20.82 8.72
N LEU A 104 -0.77 -21.62 7.78
CA LEU A 104 -1.40 -22.92 7.99
C LEU A 104 -0.32 -23.98 8.27
N PRO A 105 -0.67 -25.18 8.79
CA PRO A 105 0.27 -26.30 8.94
C PRO A 105 0.95 -26.72 7.64
N SER A 106 0.33 -26.45 6.48
CA SER A 106 0.90 -26.68 5.16
C SER A 106 2.00 -25.68 4.77
N GLY A 107 2.21 -24.60 5.53
CA GLY A 107 3.09 -23.49 5.19
C GLY A 107 2.44 -22.41 4.32
N ALA A 108 1.23 -22.59 3.84
CA ALA A 108 0.49 -21.57 3.10
C ALA A 108 0.00 -20.45 4.03
N SER A 109 -0.31 -19.29 3.45
CA SER A 109 -0.89 -18.16 4.18
C SER A 109 -2.25 -18.54 4.79
N ARG A 110 -2.53 -18.01 5.99
CA ARG A 110 -3.88 -18.06 6.58
C ARG A 110 -4.83 -17.03 5.98
N MET A 111 -4.33 -16.04 5.25
CA MET A 111 -5.18 -15.10 4.53
C MET A 111 -5.95 -15.85 3.44
N LEU A 112 -7.24 -15.59 3.37
CA LEU A 112 -8.13 -16.22 2.40
C LEU A 112 -7.75 -15.78 0.98
N ASP A 113 -8.06 -16.65 0.02
CA ASP A 113 -8.04 -16.33 -1.40
C ASP A 113 -9.33 -15.58 -1.76
N PHE A 114 -9.20 -14.40 -2.36
CA PHE A 114 -10.32 -13.56 -2.77
C PHE A 114 -10.53 -13.51 -4.29
N ASN A 115 -9.81 -14.33 -5.07
CA ASN A 115 -9.81 -14.26 -6.53
C ASN A 115 -11.19 -14.46 -7.15
N ASP A 116 -12.03 -15.31 -6.53
CA ASP A 116 -13.41 -15.57 -6.97
C ASP A 116 -14.43 -14.61 -6.34
N SER A 117 -14.01 -13.79 -5.36
CA SER A 117 -14.89 -12.93 -4.56
C SER A 117 -14.78 -11.45 -4.91
N LEU A 118 -13.66 -11.03 -5.46
CA LEU A 118 -13.39 -9.64 -5.84
C LEU A 118 -13.47 -9.47 -7.36
N THR A 119 -14.22 -8.46 -7.80
CA THR A 119 -14.07 -7.98 -9.18
C THR A 119 -12.75 -7.19 -9.31
N VAL A 120 -12.24 -7.06 -10.53
CA VAL A 120 -11.05 -6.23 -10.80
C VAL A 120 -11.28 -4.78 -10.36
N HIS A 121 -12.50 -4.24 -10.52
CA HIS A 121 -12.83 -2.89 -10.08
C HIS A 121 -12.73 -2.75 -8.55
N GLN A 122 -13.31 -3.67 -7.81
CA GLN A 122 -13.20 -3.70 -6.35
C GLN A 122 -11.77 -3.86 -5.87
N LEU A 123 -10.94 -4.63 -6.56
CA LEU A 123 -9.51 -4.76 -6.25
C LEU A 123 -8.77 -3.43 -6.44
N ILE A 124 -9.06 -2.70 -7.52
CA ILE A 124 -8.48 -1.37 -7.79
C ILE A 124 -8.84 -0.39 -6.67
N ASP A 125 -10.13 -0.34 -6.29
CA ASP A 125 -10.61 0.55 -5.23
C ASP A 125 -10.01 0.16 -3.87
N LEU A 126 -9.95 -1.14 -3.57
CA LEU A 126 -9.34 -1.65 -2.34
C LEU A 126 -7.86 -1.26 -2.23
N VAL A 127 -7.09 -1.38 -3.33
CA VAL A 127 -5.69 -0.95 -3.36
C VAL A 127 -5.56 0.55 -3.16
N ALA A 128 -6.44 1.36 -3.78
CA ALA A 128 -6.47 2.81 -3.57
C ALA A 128 -6.69 3.16 -2.08
N TYR A 129 -7.64 2.50 -1.42
CA TYR A 129 -7.84 2.65 0.03
C TYR A 129 -6.61 2.22 0.83
N LEU A 130 -6.04 1.04 0.56
CA LEU A 130 -4.87 0.54 1.27
C LEU A 130 -3.63 1.42 1.10
N GLN A 131 -3.51 2.14 -0.01
CA GLN A 131 -2.45 3.14 -0.18
C GLN A 131 -2.59 4.30 0.81
N THR A 132 -3.83 4.72 1.15
CA THR A 132 -4.06 5.85 2.07
C THR A 132 -3.70 5.56 3.52
N ILE A 133 -3.67 4.29 3.93
CA ILE A 133 -3.33 3.90 5.31
C ILE A 133 -1.82 3.81 5.55
N HIS A 134 -0.98 4.02 4.53
CA HIS A 134 0.47 4.02 4.64
C HIS A 134 1.01 5.45 4.50
N GLU A 135 1.85 5.85 5.46
CA GLU A 135 2.50 7.15 5.49
C GLU A 135 4.02 6.97 5.39
N PHE A 136 4.66 7.81 4.57
CA PHE A 136 6.13 7.79 4.46
C PHE A 136 6.77 8.43 5.68
N ASP A 137 7.70 7.72 6.33
CA ASP A 137 8.48 8.25 7.46
C ASP A 137 9.62 9.12 6.97
N THR A 138 9.39 10.44 6.93
CA THR A 138 10.40 11.43 6.54
C THR A 138 11.48 11.64 7.61
N SER A 139 11.27 11.17 8.84
CA SER A 139 12.23 11.36 9.93
C SER A 139 13.46 10.45 9.82
N TYR A 140 13.39 9.43 8.99
CA TYR A 140 14.45 8.44 8.81
C TYR A 140 15.62 8.95 7.97
N GLU A 141 15.37 9.85 7.00
CA GLU A 141 16.39 10.33 6.05
C GLU A 141 17.58 11.06 6.70
N TRP A 142 17.39 11.64 7.88
CA TRP A 142 18.42 12.47 8.54
C TRP A 142 19.31 11.73 9.55
N ARG A 143 19.04 10.46 9.85
CA ARG A 143 19.80 9.71 10.88
C ARG A 143 20.97 8.88 10.34
N GLY A 144 21.16 8.82 9.03
CA GLY A 144 22.09 7.89 8.40
C GLY A 144 23.21 8.51 7.55
N MET A 145 23.35 9.82 7.50
CA MET A 145 24.51 10.43 6.82
C MET A 145 25.54 10.87 7.86
N PRO A 146 26.77 10.29 7.80
CA PRO A 146 27.91 10.76 8.57
C PRO A 146 28.37 12.13 8.10
#